data_5c4ffe07c1568426ff09ba410fc47f3c
#
_entry.id   5c4ffe07c1568426ff09ba410fc47f3c
#
_cell.length_a   1.000
_cell.length_b   1.000
_cell.length_c   1.000
_cell.angle_alpha   90.00
_cell.angle_beta   90.00
_cell.angle_gamma   90.00
#
_symmetry.space_group_name_H-M   'P 1'
#
loop_
_entity.id
_entity.type
_entity.pdbx_description
1 polymer ?
#
loop_
_entity_poly.entity_id
_entity_poly.type
_entity_poly.pdbx_seq_one_letter_code
_entity_poly.pdbx_strand_id
1 'polypeptide(L)'
;MIEAEPFLRWAGGKRWLLNNIKELIPENINNYYEPFLGSGAVFFYIYNIRNISGNFYLSDLNSELINCYKVIRDSCEDLCVDLKKHKNEKSYYYKIRSSNSKSLLKEASKFIYLNRTSFNGIYRVNKKGIFNVPYGNKRYKSLFNY
;
A
#
# COMPACT_ATOMS: atom_id res chain seq x y z
N MET A 1 -6.02 -19.69 8.61
CA MET A 1 -5.19 -19.02 7.57
C MET A 1 -5.14 -17.52 7.91
N ILE A 2 -3.99 -16.89 7.72
CA ILE A 2 -3.88 -15.42 7.90
C ILE A 2 -4.52 -14.79 6.66
N GLU A 3 -5.52 -13.94 6.86
CA GLU A 3 -6.16 -13.20 5.78
C GLU A 3 -5.25 -12.07 5.29
N ALA A 4 -5.14 -11.90 3.98
CA ALA A 4 -4.40 -10.81 3.39
C ALA A 4 -5.19 -9.49 3.53
N GLU A 5 -4.53 -8.42 3.97
CA GLU A 5 -5.15 -7.12 4.20
C GLU A 5 -4.41 -5.98 3.49
N PRO A 6 -5.12 -4.88 3.18
CA PRO A 6 -4.47 -3.67 2.68
C PRO A 6 -3.38 -3.15 3.62
N PHE A 7 -2.17 -3.02 3.13
CA PHE A 7 -1.00 -2.55 3.88
C PHE A 7 -0.85 -1.02 3.89
N LEU A 8 -1.61 -0.30 3.06
CA LEU A 8 -1.59 1.15 2.93
C LEU A 8 -2.92 1.78 3.39
N ARG A 9 -2.83 2.98 3.93
CA ARG A 9 -3.98 3.89 4.06
C ARG A 9 -4.13 4.66 2.76
N TRP A 10 -5.31 4.61 2.17
CA TRP A 10 -5.58 5.27 0.89
C TRP A 10 -6.88 6.04 0.93
N ALA A 11 -6.85 7.28 0.46
CA ALA A 11 -8.06 8.11 0.37
C ALA A 11 -9.06 7.48 -0.60
N GLY A 12 -10.34 7.48 -0.24
CA GLY A 12 -11.38 6.84 -1.04
C GLY A 12 -11.39 5.31 -0.98
N GLY A 13 -10.76 4.72 0.04
CA GLY A 13 -10.78 3.27 0.27
C GLY A 13 -12.20 2.71 0.31
N LYS A 14 -12.44 1.63 -0.44
CA LYS A 14 -13.79 1.07 -0.69
C LYS A 14 -14.22 -0.02 0.32
N ARG A 15 -13.64 -0.03 1.54
CA ARG A 15 -14.04 -1.00 2.58
C ARG A 15 -15.54 -0.97 2.89
N TRP A 16 -16.15 0.22 2.89
CA TRP A 16 -17.58 0.39 3.12
C TRP A 16 -18.46 -0.29 2.06
N LEU A 17 -17.94 -0.46 0.84
CA LEU A 17 -18.64 -1.08 -0.27
C LEU A 17 -18.68 -2.62 -0.15
N LEU A 18 -17.72 -3.24 0.53
CA LEU A 18 -17.51 -4.68 0.54
C LEU A 18 -18.73 -5.45 1.03
N ASN A 19 -19.42 -4.95 2.07
CA ASN A 19 -20.64 -5.59 2.58
C ASN A 19 -21.79 -5.57 1.57
N ASN A 20 -21.83 -4.55 0.72
CA ASN A 20 -22.90 -4.38 -0.27
C ASN A 20 -22.66 -5.16 -1.57
N ILE A 21 -21.40 -5.44 -1.91
CA ILE A 21 -21.07 -6.14 -3.15
C ILE A 21 -20.85 -7.64 -2.99
N LYS A 22 -20.79 -8.15 -1.76
CA LYS A 22 -20.52 -9.56 -1.46
C LYS A 22 -21.41 -10.53 -2.25
N GLU A 23 -22.71 -10.26 -2.30
CA GLU A 23 -23.70 -11.09 -2.98
C GLU A 23 -23.66 -10.96 -4.51
N LEU A 24 -23.05 -9.87 -5.01
CA LEU A 24 -22.91 -9.61 -6.45
C LEU A 24 -21.64 -10.25 -7.03
N ILE A 25 -20.70 -10.69 -6.17
CA ILE A 25 -19.44 -11.28 -6.61
C ILE A 25 -19.64 -12.76 -6.90
N PRO A 26 -19.36 -13.24 -8.13
CA PRO A 26 -19.45 -14.66 -8.47
C PRO A 26 -18.61 -15.54 -7.53
N GLU A 27 -19.06 -16.77 -7.25
CA GLU A 27 -18.28 -17.71 -6.42
C GLU A 27 -17.00 -18.15 -7.09
N ASN A 28 -17.04 -18.39 -8.39
CA ASN A 28 -15.90 -18.79 -9.21
C ASN A 28 -15.56 -17.67 -10.20
N ILE A 29 -14.31 -17.25 -10.18
CA ILE A 29 -13.80 -16.16 -11.02
C ILE A 29 -12.63 -16.71 -11.85
N ASN A 30 -12.68 -16.56 -13.17
CA ASN A 30 -11.57 -16.93 -14.03
C ASN A 30 -10.43 -15.91 -13.91
N ASN A 31 -10.69 -14.65 -14.25
CA ASN A 31 -9.72 -13.57 -14.15
C ASN A 31 -10.33 -12.39 -13.40
N TYR A 32 -9.49 -11.71 -12.62
CA TYR A 32 -9.88 -10.51 -11.88
C TYR A 32 -9.17 -9.28 -12.39
N TYR A 33 -9.92 -8.21 -12.65
CA TYR A 33 -9.39 -6.93 -13.16
C TYR A 33 -9.78 -5.80 -12.22
N GLU A 34 -8.80 -5.09 -11.66
CA GLU A 34 -9.02 -3.87 -10.85
C GLU A 34 -8.18 -2.71 -11.40
N PRO A 35 -8.76 -1.84 -12.26
CA PRO A 35 -8.03 -0.75 -12.92
C PRO A 35 -7.77 0.46 -12.01
N PHE A 36 -8.43 0.56 -10.86
CA PHE A 36 -8.28 1.63 -9.86
C PHE A 36 -7.98 1.01 -8.49
N LEU A 37 -6.83 0.34 -8.40
CA LEU A 37 -6.46 -0.52 -7.27
C LEU A 37 -6.47 0.21 -5.91
N GLY A 38 -5.86 1.40 -5.83
CA GLY A 38 -5.72 2.11 -4.56
C GLY A 38 -5.03 1.25 -3.50
N SER A 39 -5.64 1.13 -2.32
CA SER A 39 -5.13 0.24 -1.25
C SER A 39 -5.41 -1.25 -1.49
N GLY A 40 -6.05 -1.63 -2.59
CA GLY A 40 -6.42 -3.01 -2.88
C GLY A 40 -7.52 -3.59 -1.97
N ALA A 41 -8.36 -2.74 -1.38
CA ALA A 41 -9.37 -3.21 -0.43
C ALA A 41 -10.34 -4.24 -1.04
N VAL A 42 -10.75 -4.05 -2.30
CA VAL A 42 -11.61 -5.00 -3.02
C VAL A 42 -10.82 -6.23 -3.44
N PHE A 43 -9.60 -6.04 -3.98
CA PHE A 43 -8.71 -7.12 -4.35
C PHE A 43 -8.44 -8.08 -3.19
N PHE A 44 -7.99 -7.58 -2.03
CA PHE A 44 -7.71 -8.45 -0.87
C PHE A 44 -8.97 -9.14 -0.36
N TYR A 45 -10.11 -8.46 -0.36
CA TYR A 45 -11.37 -9.07 0.02
C TYR A 45 -11.73 -10.25 -0.89
N ILE A 46 -11.70 -10.04 -2.21
CA ILE A 46 -12.00 -11.09 -3.20
C ILE A 46 -10.99 -12.23 -3.11
N TYR A 47 -9.70 -11.92 -2.98
CA TYR A 47 -8.63 -12.91 -2.81
C TYR A 47 -8.88 -13.84 -1.63
N ASN A 48 -9.38 -13.31 -0.50
CA ASN A 48 -9.62 -14.09 0.71
C ASN A 48 -10.89 -14.96 0.63
N ILE A 49 -11.89 -14.57 -0.15
CA ILE A 49 -13.23 -15.21 -0.08
C ILE A 49 -13.65 -15.94 -1.35
N ARG A 50 -12.91 -15.83 -2.45
CA ARG A 50 -13.29 -16.40 -3.74
C ARG A 50 -12.19 -17.31 -4.31
N ASN A 51 -12.64 -18.30 -5.06
CA ASN A 51 -11.74 -19.16 -5.84
C ASN A 51 -11.48 -18.49 -7.18
N ILE A 52 -10.21 -18.18 -7.46
CA ILE A 52 -9.77 -17.56 -8.71
C ILE A 52 -8.87 -18.53 -9.43
N SER A 53 -9.32 -19.04 -10.57
CA SER A 53 -8.61 -20.05 -11.36
C SER A 53 -7.58 -19.45 -12.32
N GLY A 54 -7.68 -18.17 -12.63
CA GLY A 54 -6.81 -17.45 -13.57
C GLY A 54 -5.93 -16.41 -12.89
N ASN A 55 -5.81 -15.25 -13.51
CA ASN A 55 -4.87 -14.21 -13.14
C ASN A 55 -5.56 -12.98 -12.52
N PHE A 56 -4.78 -12.24 -11.72
CA PHE A 56 -5.12 -10.91 -11.22
C PHE A 56 -4.42 -9.85 -12.06
N TYR A 57 -5.21 -8.93 -12.61
CA TYR A 57 -4.74 -7.77 -13.39
C TYR A 57 -5.04 -6.50 -12.61
N LEU A 58 -4.02 -6.02 -11.88
CA LEU A 58 -4.13 -4.88 -10.97
C LEU A 58 -3.42 -3.68 -11.55
N SER A 59 -4.10 -2.54 -11.62
CA SER A 59 -3.50 -1.29 -12.11
C SER A 59 -3.99 -0.07 -11.33
N ASP A 60 -3.20 0.99 -11.37
CA ASP A 60 -3.51 2.31 -10.82
C ASP A 60 -2.69 3.36 -11.58
N LEU A 61 -3.18 4.58 -11.65
CA LEU A 61 -2.45 5.69 -12.27
C LEU A 61 -1.20 6.07 -11.46
N ASN A 62 -1.20 5.81 -10.16
CA ASN A 62 -0.08 6.10 -9.28
C ASN A 62 1.03 5.04 -9.42
N SER A 63 2.08 5.40 -10.15
CA SER A 63 3.21 4.50 -10.41
C SER A 63 4.00 4.12 -9.15
N GLU A 64 4.08 4.99 -8.14
CA GLU A 64 4.75 4.70 -6.86
C GLU A 64 3.97 3.65 -6.07
N LEU A 65 2.63 3.74 -6.10
CA LEU A 65 1.74 2.73 -5.51
C LEU A 65 1.94 1.37 -6.19
N ILE A 66 1.90 1.34 -7.52
CA ILE A 66 2.10 0.09 -8.29
C ILE A 66 3.51 -0.48 -8.07
N ASN A 67 4.53 0.37 -7.93
CA ASN A 67 5.86 -0.08 -7.55
C ASN A 67 5.85 -0.81 -6.20
N CYS A 68 5.10 -0.32 -5.19
CA CYS A 68 4.99 -1.02 -3.91
C CYS A 68 4.40 -2.43 -4.07
N TYR A 69 3.34 -2.59 -4.84
CA TYR A 69 2.75 -3.91 -5.11
C TYR A 69 3.70 -4.85 -5.84
N LYS A 70 4.44 -4.35 -6.83
CA LYS A 70 5.46 -5.14 -7.55
C LYS A 70 6.58 -5.60 -6.61
N VAL A 71 7.09 -4.69 -5.78
CA VAL A 71 8.17 -5.03 -4.83
C VAL A 71 7.68 -6.01 -3.76
N ILE A 72 6.43 -5.89 -3.28
CA ILE A 72 5.84 -6.88 -2.36
C ILE A 72 5.73 -8.25 -3.02
N ARG A 73 5.31 -8.31 -4.27
CA ARG A 73 5.21 -9.57 -5.02
C ARG A 73 6.57 -10.23 -5.25
N ASP A 74 7.57 -9.44 -5.62
CA ASP A 74 8.83 -9.95 -6.19
C ASP A 74 9.99 -9.98 -5.18
N SER A 75 9.94 -9.19 -4.09
CA SER A 75 11.05 -8.99 -3.14
C SER A 75 10.55 -8.64 -1.74
N CYS A 76 9.52 -9.33 -1.24
CA CYS A 76 8.87 -9.03 0.03
C CYS A 76 9.84 -9.09 1.21
N GLU A 77 10.72 -10.10 1.27
CA GLU A 77 11.67 -10.28 2.37
C GLU A 77 12.67 -9.12 2.44
N ASP A 78 13.25 -8.73 1.31
CA ASP A 78 14.18 -7.60 1.23
C ASP A 78 13.48 -6.28 1.60
N LEU A 79 12.23 -6.10 1.19
CA LEU A 79 11.42 -4.95 1.58
C LEU A 79 11.21 -4.91 3.10
N CYS A 80 10.88 -6.04 3.72
CA CYS A 80 10.74 -6.15 5.18
C CYS A 80 12.04 -5.82 5.90
N VAL A 81 13.18 -6.30 5.39
CA VAL A 81 14.52 -5.96 5.93
C VAL A 81 14.79 -4.45 5.83
N ASP A 82 14.41 -3.80 4.72
CA ASP A 82 14.61 -2.37 4.56
C ASP A 82 13.65 -1.55 5.44
N LEU A 83 12.40 -1.95 5.56
CA LEU A 83 11.39 -1.30 6.42
C LEU A 83 11.80 -1.31 7.90
N LYS A 84 12.48 -2.36 8.38
CA LYS A 84 12.99 -2.45 9.77
C LYS A 84 14.02 -1.39 10.11
N LYS A 85 14.69 -0.77 9.13
CA LYS A 85 15.69 0.28 9.32
C LYS A 85 15.08 1.65 9.62
N HIS A 86 13.78 1.84 9.32
CA HIS A 86 13.11 3.12 9.50
C HIS A 86 12.83 3.43 10.97
N LYS A 87 12.93 4.73 11.30
CA LYS A 87 12.69 5.25 12.65
C LYS A 87 11.47 6.17 12.68
N ASN A 88 10.70 6.11 13.74
CA ASN A 88 9.55 7.00 13.95
C ASN A 88 9.98 8.30 14.63
N GLU A 89 10.79 9.10 13.97
CA GLU A 89 11.36 10.35 14.45
C GLU A 89 11.10 11.47 13.43
N LYS A 90 10.80 12.69 13.91
CA LYS A 90 10.48 13.83 13.06
C LYS A 90 11.61 14.22 12.10
N SER A 91 12.84 14.30 12.60
CA SER A 91 14.03 14.62 11.78
C SER A 91 14.28 13.56 10.70
N TYR A 92 14.20 12.28 11.09
CA TYR A 92 14.33 11.16 10.18
C TYR A 92 13.25 11.15 9.11
N TYR A 93 11.98 11.43 9.48
CA TYR A 93 10.87 11.54 8.54
C TYR A 93 11.16 12.55 7.43
N TYR A 94 11.58 13.77 7.77
CA TYR A 94 11.85 14.79 6.76
C TYR A 94 13.07 14.45 5.90
N LYS A 95 14.10 13.79 6.47
CA LYS A 95 15.24 13.27 5.71
C LYS A 95 14.77 12.25 4.65
N ILE A 96 13.97 11.25 5.05
CA ILE A 96 13.43 10.24 4.12
C ILE A 96 12.49 10.87 3.11
N ARG A 97 11.62 11.80 3.53
CA ARG A 97 10.69 12.48 2.61
C ARG A 97 11.41 13.22 1.48
N SER A 98 12.56 13.84 1.76
CA SER A 98 13.35 14.57 0.77
C SER A 98 14.34 13.70 -0.01
N SER A 99 14.54 12.44 0.38
CA SER A 99 15.45 11.55 -0.31
C SER A 99 14.85 11.01 -1.61
N ASN A 100 15.72 10.67 -2.57
CA ASN A 100 15.36 9.96 -3.80
C ASN A 100 16.34 8.81 -4.02
N SER A 101 15.85 7.71 -4.55
CA SER A 101 16.67 6.54 -4.86
C SER A 101 16.38 6.02 -6.26
N LYS A 102 17.38 5.45 -6.92
CA LYS A 102 17.19 4.71 -8.17
C LYS A 102 16.70 3.27 -7.93
N SER A 103 16.74 2.79 -6.69
CA SER A 103 16.27 1.45 -6.33
C SER A 103 14.75 1.46 -6.14
N LEU A 104 14.04 0.66 -6.91
CA LEU A 104 12.59 0.47 -6.80
C LEU A 104 12.19 -0.04 -5.41
N LEU A 105 13.00 -0.91 -4.80
CA LEU A 105 12.79 -1.41 -3.44
C LEU A 105 12.86 -0.27 -2.42
N LYS A 106 13.88 0.58 -2.48
CA LYS A 106 14.01 1.72 -1.56
C LYS A 106 12.90 2.75 -1.73
N GLU A 107 12.44 3.01 -2.95
CA GLU A 107 11.30 3.90 -3.19
C GLU A 107 9.98 3.28 -2.67
N ALA A 108 9.79 1.95 -2.81
CA ALA A 108 8.64 1.26 -2.19
C ALA A 108 8.70 1.33 -0.66
N SER A 109 9.85 1.06 -0.06
CA SER A 109 10.08 1.17 1.39
C SER A 109 9.79 2.59 1.91
N LYS A 110 10.33 3.61 1.24
CA LYS A 110 10.04 5.03 1.52
C LYS A 110 8.55 5.34 1.43
N PHE A 111 7.87 4.91 0.38
CA PHE A 111 6.45 5.15 0.18
C PHE A 111 5.60 4.57 1.33
N ILE A 112 5.84 3.31 1.68
CA ILE A 112 5.15 2.61 2.78
C ILE A 112 5.45 3.30 4.12
N TYR A 113 6.71 3.67 4.37
CA TYR A 113 7.12 4.39 5.57
C TYR A 113 6.43 5.76 5.69
N LEU A 114 6.41 6.55 4.62
CA LEU A 114 5.77 7.87 4.61
C LEU A 114 4.26 7.75 4.80
N ASN A 115 3.61 6.80 4.13
CA ASN A 115 2.18 6.54 4.32
C ASN A 115 1.87 6.16 5.78
N ARG A 116 2.70 5.35 6.43
CA ARG A 116 2.52 4.95 7.82
C ARG A 116 2.69 6.10 8.80
N THR A 117 3.69 6.97 8.57
CA THR A 117 4.17 7.96 9.57
C THR A 117 3.72 9.39 9.29
N SER A 118 3.14 9.68 8.13
CA SER A 118 2.59 10.98 7.79
C SER A 118 1.30 11.31 8.56
N PHE A 119 0.93 12.58 8.56
CA PHE A 119 -0.31 13.07 9.16
C PHE A 119 -1.51 12.34 8.55
N ASN A 120 -2.30 11.66 9.38
CA ASN A 120 -3.45 10.82 9.02
C ASN A 120 -3.19 9.69 8.00
N GLY A 121 -1.93 9.40 7.63
CA GLY A 121 -1.61 8.41 6.61
C GLY A 121 -2.08 8.83 5.21
N ILE A 122 -2.18 10.13 4.93
CA ILE A 122 -2.65 10.66 3.65
C ILE A 122 -1.50 10.59 2.64
N TYR A 123 -1.78 10.13 1.43
CA TYR A 123 -0.92 10.35 0.27
C TYR A 123 -1.34 11.64 -0.43
N ARG A 124 -0.42 12.59 -0.54
CA ARG A 124 -0.63 13.85 -1.26
C ARG A 124 0.67 14.35 -1.84
N VAL A 125 0.62 14.80 -3.08
CA VAL A 125 1.73 15.44 -3.79
C VAL A 125 1.39 16.90 -4.13
N ASN A 126 2.40 17.74 -4.29
CA ASN A 126 2.24 19.10 -4.81
C ASN A 126 2.11 19.08 -6.36
N LYS A 127 1.97 20.26 -6.98
CA LYS A 127 1.86 20.42 -8.45
C LYS A 127 3.09 19.87 -9.21
N LYS A 128 4.22 19.65 -8.54
CA LYS A 128 5.45 19.06 -9.12
C LYS A 128 5.54 17.54 -8.88
N GLY A 129 4.49 16.90 -8.37
CA GLY A 129 4.49 15.47 -8.06
C GLY A 129 5.27 15.09 -6.79
N ILE A 130 5.71 16.06 -5.98
CA ILE A 130 6.52 15.79 -4.78
C ILE A 130 5.61 15.59 -3.57
N PHE A 131 5.80 14.49 -2.83
CA PHE A 131 5.09 14.20 -1.60
C PHE A 131 5.30 15.30 -0.55
N ASN A 132 4.21 15.87 -0.01
CA ASN A 132 4.25 17.06 0.82
C ASN A 132 3.48 16.97 2.15
N VAL A 133 3.07 15.79 2.58
CA VAL A 133 2.38 15.61 3.85
C VAL A 133 3.36 15.79 5.01
N PRO A 134 2.97 16.46 6.12
CA PRO A 134 3.82 16.60 7.28
C PRO A 134 3.89 15.31 8.11
N TYR A 135 4.87 15.23 9.01
CA TYR A 135 4.99 14.16 9.99
C TYR A 135 3.76 14.08 10.92
N GLY A 136 3.24 12.87 11.11
CA GLY A 136 1.99 12.66 11.84
C GLY A 136 2.13 12.57 13.37
N ASN A 137 3.36 12.49 13.89
CA ASN A 137 3.67 12.42 15.33
C ASN A 137 2.88 11.34 16.09
N LYS A 138 2.58 10.21 15.45
CA LYS A 138 1.87 9.09 16.08
C LYS A 138 2.84 8.19 16.83
N ARG A 139 2.42 7.69 17.99
CA ARG A 139 3.16 6.66 18.73
C ARG A 139 2.74 5.28 18.21
N TYR A 140 3.72 4.42 17.97
CA TYR A 140 3.53 3.02 17.58
C TYR A 140 4.30 2.12 18.54
N LYS A 141 3.70 0.99 18.94
CA LYS A 141 4.44 -0.09 19.66
C LYS A 141 5.46 -0.74 18.72
N SER A 142 5.05 -0.97 17.47
CA SER A 142 5.90 -1.38 16.36
C SER A 142 5.52 -0.53 15.13
N LEU A 143 6.50 -0.05 14.40
CA LEU A 143 6.24 0.77 13.21
C LEU A 143 5.55 -0.06 12.12
N PHE A 144 5.97 -1.31 11.96
CA PHE A 144 5.38 -2.29 11.05
C PHE A 144 5.16 -3.62 11.77
N ASN A 145 4.10 -4.34 11.38
CA ASN A 145 3.88 -5.74 11.72
C ASN A 145 4.24 -6.57 10.49
N TYR A 146 5.07 -7.60 10.67
CA TYR A 146 5.59 -8.46 9.61
C TYR A 146 4.98 -9.86 9.71
#